data_e0f9f1f1890cc43a8f3ecc4aee3d67db
#
_entry.id   e0f9f1f1890cc43a8f3ecc4aee3d67db
#
_cell.length_a   1.000
_cell.length_b   1.000
_cell.length_c   1.000
_cell.angle_alpha   90.00
_cell.angle_beta   90.00
_cell.angle_gamma   90.00
#
_symmetry.space_group_name_H-M   'P 1'
#
loop_
_entity.id
_entity.type
_entity.pdbx_description
1 polymer ?
#
loop_
_entity_poly.entity_id
_entity_poly.type
_entity_poly.pdbx_seq_one_letter_code
_entity_poly.pdbx_strand_id
1 'polypeptide(L)'
;MMSKKKQEFDITGMHCAACVKRVENVVSKIDGVESVKVNLLTRKGSVEYKDGSNVEPQQIVDAITNIGFGAAEADETKQEIEKVNLKPHITRLIIAACMAVPMMINMTLHRFGIQALPV
;
A
#
# COMPACT_ATOMS: atom_id res chain seq x y z
N MET A 1 -21.37 -20.80 2.04
CA MET A 1 -20.25 -20.02 1.52
C MET A 1 -19.15 -19.99 2.58
N MET A 2 -18.12 -20.71 2.35
CA MET A 2 -16.97 -20.75 3.27
C MET A 2 -16.11 -19.52 3.03
N SER A 3 -16.14 -18.56 3.94
CA SER A 3 -15.26 -17.39 3.91
C SER A 3 -13.88 -17.81 4.41
N LYS A 4 -12.99 -18.16 3.50
CA LYS A 4 -11.58 -18.38 3.86
C LYS A 4 -11.02 -17.06 4.33
N LYS A 5 -10.55 -17.03 5.57
CA LYS A 5 -9.91 -15.85 6.13
C LYS A 5 -8.55 -15.69 5.48
N LYS A 6 -8.38 -14.63 4.74
CA LYS A 6 -7.11 -14.28 4.08
C LYS A 6 -6.54 -13.04 4.78
N GLN A 7 -5.26 -13.07 5.08
CA GLN A 7 -4.56 -11.95 5.67
C GLN A 7 -3.28 -11.64 4.92
N GLU A 8 -2.98 -10.37 4.76
CA GLU A 8 -1.77 -9.90 4.10
C GLU A 8 -0.78 -9.36 5.12
N PHE A 9 0.50 -9.64 4.89
CA PHE A 9 1.62 -9.19 5.71
C PHE A 9 2.64 -8.49 4.84
N ASP A 10 3.19 -7.39 5.32
CA ASP A 10 4.36 -6.76 4.72
C ASP A 10 5.62 -7.46 5.21
N ILE A 11 6.41 -8.01 4.28
CA ILE A 11 7.63 -8.74 4.58
C ILE A 11 8.84 -7.95 4.07
N THR A 12 9.74 -7.63 4.96
CA THR A 12 10.97 -6.88 4.65
C THR A 12 12.20 -7.77 4.71
N GLY A 13 13.26 -7.37 3.99
CA GLY A 13 14.52 -8.11 3.96
C GLY A 13 14.61 -9.18 2.88
N MET A 14 13.59 -9.36 2.05
CA MET A 14 13.63 -10.29 0.93
C MET A 14 14.35 -9.65 -0.27
N HIS A 15 15.39 -10.31 -0.75
CA HIS A 15 16.18 -9.85 -1.90
C HIS A 15 16.25 -10.86 -3.05
N CYS A 16 15.80 -12.09 -2.83
CA CYS A 16 15.86 -13.15 -3.84
C CYS A 16 14.70 -14.14 -3.73
N ALA A 17 14.48 -14.92 -4.80
CA ALA A 17 13.42 -15.94 -4.86
C ALA A 17 13.62 -17.06 -3.80
N ALA A 18 14.84 -17.37 -3.42
CA ALA A 18 15.12 -18.33 -2.34
C ALA A 18 14.60 -17.85 -0.98
N CYS A 19 14.65 -16.54 -0.71
CA CYS A 19 14.08 -15.94 0.49
C CYS A 19 12.56 -16.11 0.52
N VAL A 20 11.88 -15.90 -0.60
CA VAL A 20 10.44 -16.12 -0.73
C VAL A 20 10.05 -17.55 -0.37
N LYS A 21 10.74 -18.54 -0.95
CA LYS A 21 10.50 -19.96 -0.66
C LYS A 21 10.75 -20.30 0.82
N ARG A 22 11.77 -19.69 1.43
CA ARG A 22 12.05 -19.89 2.84
C ARG A 22 10.92 -19.41 3.74
N VAL A 23 10.39 -18.22 3.46
CA VAL A 23 9.24 -17.67 4.18
C VAL A 23 8.00 -18.55 3.96
N GLU A 24 7.69 -18.92 2.72
CA GLU A 24 6.56 -19.78 2.40
C GLU A 24 6.64 -21.13 3.13
N ASN A 25 7.82 -21.76 3.16
CA ASN A 25 8.04 -23.03 3.86
C ASN A 25 7.84 -22.91 5.38
N VAL A 26 8.31 -21.85 5.99
CA VAL A 26 8.19 -21.66 7.44
C VAL A 26 6.74 -21.39 7.83
N VAL A 27 6.07 -20.52 7.10
CA VAL A 27 4.67 -20.17 7.40
C VAL A 27 3.74 -21.33 7.09
N SER A 28 3.99 -22.11 6.03
CA SER A 28 3.17 -23.29 5.70
C SER A 28 3.25 -24.41 6.71
N LYS A 29 4.30 -24.44 7.55
CA LYS A 29 4.44 -25.42 8.64
C LYS A 29 3.62 -25.07 9.88
N ILE A 30 3.07 -23.87 9.93
CA ILE A 30 2.22 -23.44 11.04
C ILE A 30 0.86 -24.17 10.92
N ASP A 31 0.44 -24.81 12.01
CA ASP A 31 -0.85 -25.47 12.08
C ASP A 31 -1.98 -24.43 11.91
N GLY A 32 -2.88 -24.71 10.98
CA GLY A 32 -4.01 -23.81 10.68
C GLY A 32 -3.81 -22.92 9.45
N VAL A 33 -2.64 -22.93 8.84
CA VAL A 33 -2.37 -22.28 7.56
C VAL A 33 -2.70 -23.24 6.41
N GLU A 34 -3.55 -22.84 5.49
CA GLU A 34 -3.94 -23.63 4.31
C GLU A 34 -2.95 -23.38 3.16
N SER A 35 -2.72 -22.12 2.84
CA SER A 35 -1.78 -21.73 1.78
C SER A 35 -1.09 -20.41 2.08
N VAL A 36 0.10 -20.27 1.52
CA VAL A 36 0.91 -19.05 1.63
C VAL A 36 1.40 -18.66 0.24
N LYS A 37 1.26 -17.40 -0.09
CA LYS A 37 1.79 -16.82 -1.32
C LYS A 37 2.56 -15.55 -0.99
N VAL A 38 3.81 -15.50 -1.39
CA VAL A 38 4.66 -14.31 -1.17
C VAL A 38 5.02 -13.70 -2.51
N ASN A 39 4.83 -12.40 -2.62
CA ASN A 39 5.19 -11.63 -3.81
C ASN A 39 6.42 -10.75 -3.51
N LEU A 40 7.50 -11.01 -4.22
CA LEU A 40 8.76 -10.30 -4.06
C LEU A 40 8.67 -8.83 -4.54
N LEU A 41 7.90 -8.58 -5.57
CA LEU A 41 7.76 -7.24 -6.15
C LEU A 41 7.01 -6.28 -5.22
N THR A 42 5.92 -6.77 -4.62
CA THR A 42 5.11 -5.98 -3.69
C THR A 42 5.57 -6.08 -2.26
N ARG A 43 6.52 -7.01 -1.95
CA ARG A 43 6.98 -7.37 -0.60
C ARG A 43 5.85 -7.79 0.34
N LYS A 44 4.77 -8.33 -0.21
CA LYS A 44 3.60 -8.77 0.54
C LYS A 44 3.48 -10.28 0.53
N GLY A 45 3.18 -10.83 1.68
CA GLY A 45 2.80 -12.23 1.86
C GLY A 45 1.30 -12.32 2.12
N SER A 46 0.64 -13.21 1.43
CA SER A 46 -0.77 -13.52 1.63
C SER A 46 -0.89 -14.91 2.23
N VAL A 47 -1.55 -15.00 3.36
CA VAL A 47 -1.78 -16.24 4.10
C VAL A 47 -3.25 -16.55 4.11
N GLU A 48 -3.61 -17.76 3.68
CA GLU A 48 -4.96 -18.29 3.77
C GLU A 48 -5.04 -19.29 4.94
N TYR A 49 -6.01 -19.10 5.80
CA TYR A 49 -6.24 -19.94 6.97
C TYR A 49 -7.25 -21.05 6.67
N LYS A 50 -7.07 -22.21 7.32
CA LYS A 50 -8.06 -23.28 7.31
C LYS A 50 -9.31 -22.86 8.08
N ASP A 51 -10.47 -23.31 7.61
CA ASP A 51 -11.72 -23.07 8.32
C ASP A 51 -11.66 -23.63 9.76
N GLY A 52 -11.99 -22.78 10.71
CA GLY A 52 -11.99 -23.13 12.14
C GLY A 52 -10.64 -23.07 12.85
N SER A 53 -9.58 -22.63 12.18
CA SER A 53 -8.29 -22.41 12.81
C SER A 53 -8.21 -21.04 13.48
N ASN A 54 -7.76 -21.02 14.73
CA ASN A 54 -7.48 -19.81 15.49
C ASN A 54 -5.97 -19.51 15.44
N VAL A 55 -5.45 -19.25 14.26
CA VAL A 55 -4.06 -18.79 14.13
C VAL A 55 -4.02 -17.29 14.36
N GLU A 56 -3.25 -16.88 15.34
CA GLU A 56 -3.02 -15.46 15.56
C GLU A 56 -2.00 -14.91 14.53
N PRO A 57 -2.25 -13.74 13.96
CA PRO A 57 -1.31 -13.09 13.04
C PRO A 57 0.09 -12.93 13.61
N GLN A 58 0.17 -12.72 14.92
CA GLN A 58 1.43 -12.58 15.65
C GLN A 58 2.33 -13.82 15.53
N GLN A 59 1.76 -15.02 15.49
CA GLN A 59 2.51 -16.26 15.33
C GLN A 59 3.22 -16.31 13.97
N ILE A 60 2.60 -15.78 12.94
CA ILE A 60 3.17 -15.69 11.61
C ILE A 60 4.29 -14.66 11.56
N VAL A 61 4.08 -13.50 12.18
CA VAL A 61 5.10 -12.45 12.31
C VAL A 61 6.31 -12.98 13.06
N ASP A 62 6.11 -13.69 14.17
CA ASP A 62 7.19 -14.28 14.97
C ASP A 62 7.96 -15.35 14.18
N ALA A 63 7.26 -16.20 13.44
CA ALA A 63 7.89 -17.25 12.62
C ALA A 63 8.75 -16.63 11.51
N ILE A 64 8.31 -15.58 10.87
CA ILE A 64 9.07 -14.87 9.83
C ILE A 64 10.27 -14.12 10.44
N THR A 65 10.09 -13.51 11.60
CA THR A 65 11.17 -12.80 12.32
C THR A 65 12.25 -13.75 12.79
N ASN A 66 11.90 -14.97 13.24
CA ASN A 66 12.84 -15.97 13.70
C ASN A 66 13.81 -16.45 12.61
N ILE A 67 13.44 -16.37 11.35
CA ILE A 67 14.32 -16.72 10.22
C ILE A 67 15.13 -15.53 9.68
N GLY A 68 15.04 -14.37 10.33
CA GLY A 68 15.82 -13.19 10.03
C GLY A 68 15.17 -12.19 9.06
N PHE A 69 13.87 -12.33 8.80
CA PHE A 69 13.10 -11.39 7.99
C PHE A 69 12.20 -10.52 8.88
N GLY A 70 11.95 -9.29 8.46
CA GLY A 70 10.96 -8.44 9.11
C GLY A 70 9.57 -8.72 8.57
N ALA A 71 8.60 -8.88 9.45
CA ALA A 71 7.18 -9.00 9.07
C ALA A 71 6.34 -8.04 9.91
N ALA A 72 5.37 -7.42 9.28
CA ALA A 72 4.35 -6.61 9.91
C ALA A 72 2.98 -6.94 9.31
N GLU A 73 1.95 -6.88 10.12
CA GLU A 73 0.60 -6.95 9.58
C GLU A 73 0.39 -5.79 8.59
N ALA A 74 -0.02 -6.14 7.38
CA ALA A 74 -0.52 -5.13 6.46
C ALA A 74 -1.91 -4.72 6.93
N ASP A 75 -1.99 -3.78 7.84
CA ASP A 75 -3.23 -3.13 8.21
C ASP A 75 -3.83 -2.50 6.95
N GLU A 76 -5.05 -2.88 6.62
CA GLU A 76 -5.81 -2.25 5.53
C GLU A 76 -5.87 -0.72 5.71
N THR A 77 -5.81 -0.27 6.96
CA THR A 77 -5.74 1.14 7.33
C THR A 77 -4.47 1.84 6.82
N LYS A 78 -3.33 1.12 6.70
CA LYS A 78 -2.10 1.71 6.12
C LYS A 78 -2.17 1.89 4.60
N GLN A 79 -2.93 1.05 3.90
CA GLN A 79 -3.13 1.22 2.46
C GLN A 79 -3.99 2.44 2.12
N GLU A 80 -4.93 2.80 3.01
CA GLU A 80 -5.66 4.06 2.86
C GLU A 80 -4.78 5.27 3.15
N ILE A 81 -3.87 5.18 4.11
CA ILE A 81 -2.94 6.29 4.44
C ILE A 81 -1.93 6.51 3.31
N GLU A 82 -1.46 5.47 2.63
CA GLU A 82 -0.57 5.62 1.48
C GLU A 82 -1.30 6.18 0.24
N LYS A 83 -2.57 5.85 0.06
CA LYS A 83 -3.44 6.48 -0.96
C LYS A 83 -3.79 7.93 -0.60
N VAL A 84 -3.87 8.26 0.68
CA VAL A 84 -4.13 9.62 1.18
C VAL A 84 -2.90 10.52 1.05
N ASN A 85 -1.69 9.98 1.08
CA ASN A 85 -0.47 10.77 0.90
C ASN A 85 -0.25 11.31 -0.53
N LEU A 86 -0.99 10.81 -1.51
CA LEU A 86 -1.02 11.42 -2.86
C LEU A 86 -1.88 12.70 -2.92
N LYS A 87 -2.80 12.88 -1.97
CA LYS A 87 -3.69 14.06 -1.91
C LYS A 87 -2.98 15.41 -1.71
N PRO A 88 -1.92 15.55 -0.88
CA PRO A 88 -1.30 16.87 -0.70
C PRO A 88 -0.61 17.39 -1.95
N HIS A 89 -0.12 16.52 -2.83
CA HIS A 89 0.49 16.94 -4.09
C HIS A 89 -0.55 17.42 -5.10
N ILE A 90 -1.70 16.75 -5.16
CA ILE A 90 -2.80 17.15 -6.04
C ILE A 90 -3.43 18.46 -5.56
N THR A 91 -3.59 18.63 -4.24
CA THR A 91 -4.12 19.87 -3.68
C THR A 91 -3.21 21.05 -3.94
N ARG A 92 -1.90 20.89 -3.82
CA ARG A 92 -0.92 21.92 -4.17
C ARG A 92 -0.94 22.28 -5.65
N LEU A 93 -1.08 21.28 -6.53
CA LEU A 93 -1.23 21.48 -7.97
C LEU A 93 -2.51 22.24 -8.32
N ILE A 94 -3.63 21.93 -7.67
CA ILE A 94 -4.91 22.60 -7.88
C ILE A 94 -4.82 24.08 -7.42
N ILE A 95 -4.22 24.34 -6.28
CA ILE A 95 -4.02 25.70 -5.76
C ILE A 95 -3.13 26.50 -6.70
N ALA A 96 -2.03 25.93 -7.19
CA ALA A 96 -1.14 26.56 -8.14
C ALA A 96 -1.84 26.86 -9.48
N ALA A 97 -2.64 25.92 -9.98
CA ALA A 97 -3.44 26.10 -11.19
C ALA A 97 -4.51 27.18 -11.02
N CYS A 98 -5.21 27.21 -9.88
CA CYS A 98 -6.20 28.24 -9.58
C CYS A 98 -5.62 29.66 -9.51
N MET A 99 -4.36 29.77 -9.07
CA MET A 99 -3.66 31.06 -9.04
C MET A 99 -3.13 31.47 -10.43
N ALA A 100 -2.73 30.51 -11.25
CA ALA A 100 -2.16 30.78 -12.58
C ALA A 100 -3.22 31.13 -13.63
N VAL A 101 -4.40 30.52 -13.56
CA VAL A 101 -5.50 30.73 -14.52
C VAL A 101 -5.96 32.19 -14.60
N PRO A 102 -6.26 32.90 -13.51
CA PRO A 102 -6.68 34.28 -13.59
C PRO A 102 -5.60 35.20 -14.15
N MET A 103 -4.34 34.88 -13.89
CA MET A 103 -3.22 35.67 -14.41
C MET A 103 -3.05 35.49 -15.93
N MET A 104 -3.23 34.28 -16.46
CA MET A 104 -3.23 34.01 -17.89
C MET A 104 -4.43 34.64 -18.60
N ILE A 105 -5.61 34.59 -17.98
CA ILE A 105 -6.82 35.25 -18.54
C ILE A 105 -6.64 36.75 -18.62
N ASN A 106 -6.07 37.38 -17.62
CA ASN A 106 -5.80 38.82 -17.62
C ASN A 106 -4.77 39.17 -18.73
N MET A 107 -3.73 38.40 -18.89
CA MET A 107 -2.72 38.62 -19.92
C MET A 107 -3.29 38.48 -21.33
N THR A 108 -4.17 37.53 -21.58
CA THR A 108 -4.82 37.33 -22.89
C THR A 108 -5.85 38.39 -23.17
N LEU A 109 -6.65 38.80 -22.19
CA LEU A 109 -7.60 39.90 -22.33
C LEU A 109 -6.91 41.24 -22.62
N HIS A 110 -5.79 41.48 -21.98
CA HIS A 110 -4.98 42.68 -22.23
C HIS A 110 -4.40 42.72 -23.65
N ARG A 111 -4.06 41.56 -24.20
CA ARG A 111 -3.57 41.43 -25.59
C ARG A 111 -4.66 41.62 -26.62
N PHE A 112 -5.90 41.28 -26.31
CA PHE A 112 -7.09 41.49 -27.17
C PHE A 112 -7.74 42.84 -26.98
N GLY A 113 -7.20 43.72 -26.14
CA GLY A 113 -7.69 45.10 -25.97
C GLY A 113 -9.00 45.22 -25.15
N ILE A 114 -9.39 44.12 -24.46
CA ILE A 114 -10.54 44.14 -23.59
C ILE A 114 -10.06 44.45 -22.16
N GLN A 115 -10.13 45.69 -21.74
CA GLN A 115 -9.83 46.09 -20.37
C GLN A 115 -11.02 45.67 -19.50
N ALA A 116 -10.86 44.54 -18.79
CA ALA A 116 -11.93 44.00 -17.94
C ALA A 116 -12.01 44.64 -16.54
N LEU A 117 -11.12 45.54 -16.19
CA LEU A 117 -11.14 46.27 -14.92
C LEU A 117 -10.74 47.72 -15.14
N PRO A 118 -11.68 48.67 -14.94
CA PRO A 118 -11.32 50.08 -14.74
C PRO A 118 -10.64 50.19 -13.36
N VAL A 119 -9.42 50.67 -13.36
CA VAL A 119 -8.75 51.15 -12.15
C VAL A 119 -9.36 52.52 -11.81
#